data_680d295f96d734f7241b9b2178ecced8
#
_entry.id   680d295f96d734f7241b9b2178ecced8
#
_cell.length_a   1.000
_cell.length_b   1.000
_cell.length_c   1.000
_cell.angle_alpha   90.00
_cell.angle_beta   90.00
_cell.angle_gamma   90.00
#
_symmetry.space_group_name_H-M   'P 1'
#
loop_
_entity.id
_entity.type
_entity.pdbx_description
1 polymer ?
#
loop_
_entity_poly.entity_id
_entity_poly.type
_entity_poly.pdbx_seq_one_letter_code
_entity_poly.pdbx_strand_id
1 'polypeptide(L)'
;MVPTQSDSPANLVRQPKARKQRSAVEELLSPWEEFRRVIPLVSLQSLIGRPHPAVPKVAVLLCTMQGQHFLAEQLNSIATQSHPSWAIWASDDGSDDHTHAILEYYQSHWGEDRISIHAGPAEGSTANFLSLSCRVDIDADYFAYADQDDVWESDKLERAVDWLHSIPPDVPALYGSRTLLVDARNQHIGYSPLFERAPDFRNALVQSIAGGNTMVFNRAARDLLRQAGENVSAVTHDWWAYMLVTGCGGKVHYDPYPTVRYRQHGGNQFGSNISLRAHLERAHLLLRGRFRGWVDANISALQGVRHMMTPENQRVLDEFVAARQRWLGARLTGLRRSGIFRQTQLGNLGIVAAALINRL
;
A
#
# COMPACT_ATOMS: atom_id res chain seq x y z
N MET A 1 -0.19 -9.38 -98.80
CA MET A 1 0.68 -10.53 -98.43
C MET A 1 0.79 -10.60 -96.95
N VAL A 2 0.28 -11.69 -96.41
CA VAL A 2 0.44 -12.13 -94.98
C VAL A 2 1.92 -12.46 -94.80
N PRO A 3 2.53 -12.32 -93.65
CA PRO A 3 2.47 -13.33 -92.58
C PRO A 3 2.63 -12.76 -91.21
N THR A 4 2.23 -13.52 -90.27
CA THR A 4 2.59 -14.61 -89.44
C THR A 4 2.65 -14.16 -87.95
N GLN A 5 1.92 -14.91 -87.15
CA GLN A 5 1.91 -14.93 -85.69
C GLN A 5 3.29 -15.24 -85.08
N SER A 6 3.58 -14.68 -83.93
CA SER A 6 4.53 -15.25 -83.03
C SER A 6 3.98 -15.16 -81.61
N ASP A 7 3.89 -16.31 -80.93
CA ASP A 7 3.45 -16.58 -79.62
C ASP A 7 4.25 -15.78 -78.56
N SER A 8 3.54 -15.28 -77.56
CA SER A 8 4.14 -14.71 -76.40
C SER A 8 3.76 -15.58 -75.15
N PRO A 9 4.70 -15.95 -74.31
CA PRO A 9 4.43 -16.89 -73.23
C PRO A 9 3.72 -16.21 -72.04
N ALA A 10 2.81 -16.98 -71.45
CA ALA A 10 2.00 -16.63 -70.28
C ALA A 10 2.86 -16.21 -69.08
N ASN A 11 2.65 -14.99 -68.61
CA ASN A 11 3.14 -14.51 -67.36
C ASN A 11 2.32 -15.16 -66.19
N LEU A 12 2.91 -16.14 -65.56
CA LEU A 12 2.43 -16.67 -64.26
C LEU A 12 2.64 -15.61 -63.19
N VAL A 13 1.60 -14.85 -62.92
CA VAL A 13 1.55 -13.97 -61.75
C VAL A 13 1.47 -14.88 -60.53
N ARG A 14 2.59 -15.04 -59.81
CA ARG A 14 2.61 -15.64 -58.47
C ARG A 14 1.80 -14.74 -57.51
N GLN A 15 0.66 -15.22 -57.08
CA GLN A 15 -0.07 -14.61 -55.96
C GLN A 15 0.82 -14.63 -54.71
N PRO A 16 0.94 -13.51 -53.99
CA PRO A 16 1.62 -13.52 -52.69
C PRO A 16 0.85 -14.40 -51.71
N LYS A 17 1.52 -15.39 -51.13
CA LYS A 17 0.99 -16.18 -50.03
C LYS A 17 0.47 -15.21 -48.99
N ALA A 18 -0.84 -15.29 -48.68
CA ALA A 18 -1.48 -14.57 -47.60
C ALA A 18 -0.71 -14.89 -46.32
N ARG A 19 0.06 -13.94 -45.84
CA ARG A 19 0.63 -13.92 -44.47
C ARG A 19 -0.59 -13.84 -43.58
N LYS A 20 -0.91 -14.94 -42.89
CA LYS A 20 -1.93 -14.92 -41.83
C LYS A 20 -1.59 -13.76 -40.91
N GLN A 21 -2.37 -12.67 -40.98
CA GLN A 21 -2.38 -11.67 -39.95
C GLN A 21 -2.85 -12.38 -38.68
N ARG A 22 -1.92 -12.70 -37.79
CA ARG A 22 -2.27 -13.00 -36.39
C ARG A 22 -3.08 -11.81 -35.92
N SER A 23 -4.24 -12.05 -35.33
CA SER A 23 -5.03 -10.97 -34.79
C SER A 23 -4.21 -10.24 -33.72
N ALA A 24 -4.39 -8.95 -33.56
CA ALA A 24 -3.72 -8.16 -32.52
C ALA A 24 -3.91 -8.77 -31.12
N VAL A 25 -5.01 -9.52 -30.93
CA VAL A 25 -5.30 -10.32 -29.72
C VAL A 25 -4.35 -11.51 -29.58
N GLU A 26 -3.96 -12.21 -30.66
CA GLU A 26 -3.00 -13.32 -30.61
C GLU A 26 -1.55 -12.84 -30.37
N GLU A 27 -1.18 -11.66 -30.82
CA GLU A 27 0.12 -11.05 -30.52
C GLU A 27 0.19 -10.51 -29.06
N LEU A 28 -0.93 -10.07 -28.49
CA LEU A 28 -1.03 -9.65 -27.09
C LEU A 28 -1.10 -10.83 -26.12
N LEU A 29 -1.60 -11.99 -26.56
CA LEU A 29 -1.69 -13.20 -25.74
C LEU A 29 -0.36 -13.96 -25.62
N SER A 30 0.59 -13.76 -26.54
CA SER A 30 1.88 -14.46 -26.53
C SER A 30 2.75 -14.19 -25.29
N PRO A 31 2.93 -12.94 -24.80
CA PRO A 31 3.60 -12.67 -23.55
C PRO A 31 2.83 -13.22 -22.32
N TRP A 32 1.50 -13.21 -22.38
CA TRP A 32 0.63 -13.72 -21.34
C TRP A 32 0.66 -15.26 -21.23
N GLU A 33 0.70 -15.98 -22.36
CA GLU A 33 0.84 -17.43 -22.36
C GLU A 33 2.21 -17.89 -21.88
N GLU A 34 3.27 -17.14 -22.17
CA GLU A 34 4.61 -17.39 -21.66
C GLU A 34 4.68 -17.12 -20.14
N PHE A 35 4.05 -16.05 -19.68
CA PHE A 35 3.88 -15.71 -18.28
C PHE A 35 3.11 -16.81 -17.51
N ARG A 36 2.01 -17.35 -18.04
CA ARG A 36 1.24 -18.47 -17.47
C ARG A 36 2.06 -19.76 -17.27
N ARG A 37 3.10 -19.96 -18.08
CA ARG A 37 3.99 -21.15 -18.00
C ARG A 37 5.07 -21.00 -16.93
N VAL A 38 5.43 -19.79 -16.57
CA VAL A 38 6.59 -19.48 -15.70
C VAL A 38 6.20 -19.32 -14.24
N ILE A 39 4.97 -18.92 -13.92
CA ILE A 39 4.51 -18.75 -12.55
C ILE A 39 3.61 -19.91 -12.16
N PRO A 40 4.08 -20.86 -11.33
CA PRO A 40 3.23 -21.93 -10.81
C PRO A 40 2.12 -21.30 -9.95
N LEU A 41 0.88 -21.53 -10.34
CA LEU A 41 -0.30 -21.18 -9.56
C LEU A 41 -0.26 -22.00 -8.27
N VAL A 42 -0.21 -21.32 -7.12
CA VAL A 42 -0.33 -22.02 -5.84
C VAL A 42 -1.74 -22.58 -5.75
N SER A 43 -1.84 -23.92 -5.72
CA SER A 43 -3.12 -24.61 -5.56
C SER A 43 -3.60 -24.48 -4.11
N LEU A 44 -4.80 -23.97 -3.92
CA LEU A 44 -5.44 -23.85 -2.61
C LEU A 44 -5.96 -25.19 -2.06
N GLN A 45 -5.86 -26.29 -2.81
CA GLN A 45 -6.38 -27.60 -2.40
C GLN A 45 -5.74 -28.16 -1.13
N SER A 46 -4.54 -27.72 -0.76
CA SER A 46 -3.85 -28.13 0.47
C SER A 46 -4.37 -27.43 1.74
N LEU A 47 -5.20 -26.40 1.60
CA LEU A 47 -5.73 -25.60 2.72
C LEU A 47 -7.12 -26.05 3.19
N ILE A 48 -7.75 -27.03 2.50
CA ILE A 48 -9.06 -27.57 2.86
C ILE A 48 -8.85 -28.74 3.82
N GLY A 49 -8.74 -28.47 5.11
CA GLY A 49 -8.60 -29.53 6.07
C GLY A 49 -8.91 -29.20 7.52
N ARG A 50 -10.09 -29.62 7.99
CA ARG A 50 -10.67 -29.72 9.34
C ARG A 50 -11.46 -28.48 9.81
N PRO A 51 -12.66 -28.68 10.44
CA PRO A 51 -13.34 -27.62 11.15
C PRO A 51 -12.54 -27.27 12.41
N HIS A 52 -11.74 -26.22 12.33
CA HIS A 52 -11.20 -25.53 13.50
C HIS A 52 -12.24 -24.54 14.07
N PRO A 53 -12.14 -24.16 15.38
CA PRO A 53 -12.86 -22.99 15.86
C PRO A 53 -12.68 -21.87 14.85
N ALA A 54 -13.73 -21.10 14.61
CA ALA A 54 -13.78 -20.15 13.49
C ALA A 54 -12.49 -19.32 13.41
N VAL A 55 -11.63 -19.67 12.45
CA VAL A 55 -10.36 -18.94 12.21
C VAL A 55 -10.74 -17.54 11.73
N PRO A 56 -10.28 -16.47 12.40
CA PRO A 56 -10.66 -15.10 12.05
C PRO A 56 -10.39 -14.80 10.58
N LYS A 57 -11.37 -14.21 9.90
CA LYS A 57 -11.24 -13.86 8.48
C LYS A 57 -10.44 -12.55 8.32
N VAL A 58 -9.45 -12.57 7.44
CA VAL A 58 -8.68 -11.39 7.02
C VAL A 58 -9.13 -10.94 5.64
N ALA A 59 -9.60 -9.70 5.52
CA ALA A 59 -9.81 -9.04 4.25
C ALA A 59 -8.50 -8.38 3.79
N VAL A 60 -7.94 -8.84 2.69
CA VAL A 60 -6.78 -8.22 2.05
C VAL A 60 -7.27 -7.14 1.09
N LEU A 61 -7.00 -5.89 1.41
CA LEU A 61 -7.35 -4.71 0.61
C LEU A 61 -6.19 -4.43 -0.36
N LEU A 62 -6.31 -4.94 -1.58
CA LEU A 62 -5.28 -4.86 -2.61
C LEU A 62 -5.60 -3.74 -3.58
N CYS A 63 -4.75 -2.71 -3.66
CA CYS A 63 -4.88 -1.66 -4.66
C CYS A 63 -3.91 -1.89 -5.82
N THR A 64 -4.41 -1.76 -7.04
CA THR A 64 -3.63 -1.95 -8.26
C THR A 64 -3.70 -0.73 -9.19
N MET A 65 -2.60 -0.48 -9.90
CA MET A 65 -2.46 0.46 -11.00
C MET A 65 -1.21 0.13 -11.79
N GLN A 66 -1.34 -0.33 -13.07
CA GLN A 66 -0.22 -0.72 -13.94
C GLN A 66 0.69 -1.79 -13.29
N GLY A 67 0.07 -2.82 -12.67
CA GLY A 67 0.75 -3.80 -11.83
C GLY A 67 1.23 -5.08 -12.53
N GLN A 68 1.09 -5.19 -13.86
CA GLN A 68 1.30 -6.43 -14.61
C GLN A 68 2.61 -7.17 -14.31
N HIS A 69 3.67 -6.44 -13.92
CA HIS A 69 5.01 -7.03 -13.75
C HIS A 69 5.19 -7.81 -12.44
N PHE A 70 4.47 -7.44 -11.38
CA PHE A 70 4.72 -7.97 -10.03
C PHE A 70 3.48 -8.56 -9.36
N LEU A 71 2.28 -8.22 -9.84
CA LEU A 71 1.01 -8.59 -9.22
C LEU A 71 0.86 -10.09 -8.99
N ALA A 72 1.29 -10.92 -9.93
CA ALA A 72 1.20 -12.37 -9.77
C ALA A 72 2.10 -12.90 -8.64
N GLU A 73 3.29 -12.32 -8.45
CA GLU A 73 4.18 -12.69 -7.34
C GLU A 73 3.58 -12.29 -6.00
N GLN A 74 2.96 -11.12 -5.93
CA GLN A 74 2.23 -10.66 -4.74
C GLN A 74 1.04 -11.58 -4.43
N LEU A 75 0.19 -11.90 -5.40
CA LEU A 75 -0.96 -12.79 -5.21
C LEU A 75 -0.51 -14.18 -4.72
N ASN A 76 0.53 -14.75 -5.30
CA ASN A 76 1.09 -16.02 -4.85
C ASN A 76 1.65 -15.95 -3.43
N SER A 77 2.24 -14.83 -3.01
CA SER A 77 2.73 -14.65 -1.64
C SER A 77 1.58 -14.59 -0.61
N ILE A 78 0.44 -14.03 -1.00
CA ILE A 78 -0.78 -14.05 -0.18
C ILE A 78 -1.34 -15.48 -0.10
N ALA A 79 -1.35 -16.23 -1.21
CA ALA A 79 -1.83 -17.61 -1.23
C ALA A 79 -1.00 -18.57 -0.34
N THR A 80 0.26 -18.25 -0.07
CA THR A 80 1.16 -19.06 0.77
C THR A 80 1.17 -18.68 2.24
N GLN A 81 0.25 -17.81 2.69
CA GLN A 81 0.17 -17.42 4.09
C GLN A 81 -0.19 -18.61 5.00
N SER A 82 0.49 -18.70 6.16
CA SER A 82 0.21 -19.71 7.18
C SER A 82 -1.18 -19.54 7.82
N HIS A 83 -1.68 -18.30 7.86
CA HIS A 83 -3.07 -18.02 8.25
C HIS A 83 -4.03 -18.36 7.10
N PRO A 84 -4.93 -19.34 7.25
CA PRO A 84 -5.68 -19.92 6.11
C PRO A 84 -6.93 -19.14 5.71
N SER A 85 -7.43 -18.26 6.59
CA SER A 85 -8.73 -17.59 6.41
C SER A 85 -8.54 -16.16 5.92
N TRP A 86 -8.31 -16.00 4.62
CA TRP A 86 -8.18 -14.69 3.96
C TRP A 86 -9.03 -14.64 2.69
N ALA A 87 -9.39 -13.43 2.29
CA ALA A 87 -9.96 -13.12 0.99
C ALA A 87 -9.46 -11.75 0.51
N ILE A 88 -9.30 -11.58 -0.81
CA ILE A 88 -8.77 -10.37 -1.44
C ILE A 88 -9.93 -9.55 -2.00
N TRP A 89 -9.93 -8.26 -1.68
CA TRP A 89 -10.69 -7.22 -2.37
C TRP A 89 -9.69 -6.40 -3.19
N ALA A 90 -9.63 -6.69 -4.48
CA ALA A 90 -8.78 -5.99 -5.42
C ALA A 90 -9.52 -4.77 -5.98
N SER A 91 -8.91 -3.60 -5.90
CA SER A 91 -9.42 -2.36 -6.48
C SER A 91 -8.41 -1.81 -7.47
N ASP A 92 -8.80 -1.79 -8.75
CA ASP A 92 -7.95 -1.33 -9.84
C ASP A 92 -8.25 0.13 -10.19
N ASP A 93 -7.24 0.98 -10.09
CA ASP A 93 -7.37 2.45 -10.25
C ASP A 93 -7.26 2.92 -11.71
N GLY A 94 -7.66 2.05 -12.66
CA GLY A 94 -7.73 2.33 -14.08
C GLY A 94 -6.51 1.87 -14.87
N SER A 95 -6.00 0.68 -14.62
CA SER A 95 -4.92 0.07 -15.41
C SER A 95 -5.32 -0.16 -16.85
N ASP A 96 -4.41 0.12 -17.78
CA ASP A 96 -4.52 -0.14 -19.21
C ASP A 96 -3.54 -1.23 -19.71
N ASP A 97 -2.81 -1.85 -18.77
CA ASP A 97 -1.93 -3.00 -19.01
C ASP A 97 -2.65 -4.34 -18.72
N HIS A 98 -1.91 -5.42 -18.51
CA HIS A 98 -2.48 -6.73 -18.21
C HIS A 98 -2.93 -6.94 -16.75
N THR A 99 -2.93 -5.90 -15.91
CA THR A 99 -3.31 -6.00 -14.49
C THR A 99 -4.67 -6.65 -14.30
N HIS A 100 -5.69 -6.17 -15.03
CA HIS A 100 -7.05 -6.71 -14.92
C HIS A 100 -7.14 -8.16 -15.37
N ALA A 101 -6.48 -8.52 -16.47
CA ALA A 101 -6.45 -9.90 -16.95
C ALA A 101 -5.76 -10.86 -15.96
N ILE A 102 -4.74 -10.39 -15.21
CA ILE A 102 -4.11 -11.16 -14.13
C ILE A 102 -5.11 -11.39 -13.00
N LEU A 103 -5.81 -10.35 -12.55
CA LEU A 103 -6.80 -10.47 -11.48
C LEU A 103 -7.92 -11.47 -11.86
N GLU A 104 -8.47 -11.35 -13.08
CA GLU A 104 -9.51 -12.28 -13.59
C GLU A 104 -8.99 -13.73 -13.68
N TYR A 105 -7.74 -13.90 -14.09
CA TYR A 105 -7.12 -15.22 -14.13
C TYR A 105 -7.08 -15.87 -12.75
N TYR A 106 -6.63 -15.13 -11.72
CA TYR A 106 -6.60 -15.64 -10.35
C TYR A 106 -8.01 -15.85 -9.78
N GLN A 107 -8.96 -14.97 -10.07
CA GLN A 107 -10.36 -15.14 -9.67
C GLN A 107 -10.97 -16.41 -10.26
N SER A 108 -10.73 -16.69 -11.54
CA SER A 108 -11.23 -17.91 -12.20
C SER A 108 -10.68 -19.21 -11.61
N HIS A 109 -9.50 -19.17 -10.96
CA HIS A 109 -8.83 -20.32 -10.36
C HIS A 109 -9.10 -20.48 -8.85
N TRP A 110 -9.21 -19.35 -8.13
CA TRP A 110 -9.42 -19.36 -6.68
C TRP A 110 -10.90 -19.25 -6.29
N GLY A 111 -11.74 -18.74 -7.17
CA GLY A 111 -13.15 -18.46 -6.93
C GLY A 111 -13.39 -17.01 -6.43
N GLU A 112 -14.61 -16.54 -6.65
CA GLU A 112 -15.05 -15.18 -6.25
C GLU A 112 -15.04 -14.99 -4.72
N ASP A 113 -15.21 -16.07 -3.96
CA ASP A 113 -15.11 -16.04 -2.50
C ASP A 113 -13.70 -15.71 -1.99
N ARG A 114 -12.67 -15.93 -2.81
CA ARG A 114 -11.27 -15.68 -2.48
C ARG A 114 -10.73 -14.37 -3.04
N ILE A 115 -11.24 -13.93 -4.18
CA ILE A 115 -10.84 -12.67 -4.79
C ILE A 115 -12.02 -12.02 -5.49
N SER A 116 -12.37 -10.82 -5.07
CA SER A 116 -13.34 -9.95 -5.73
C SER A 116 -12.62 -8.75 -6.35
N ILE A 117 -13.06 -8.37 -7.56
CA ILE A 117 -12.42 -7.33 -8.37
C ILE A 117 -13.36 -6.13 -8.47
N HIS A 118 -12.84 -4.95 -8.21
CA HIS A 118 -13.59 -3.69 -8.18
C HIS A 118 -12.83 -2.61 -8.96
N ALA A 119 -13.58 -1.67 -9.51
CA ALA A 119 -12.99 -0.44 -10.05
C ALA A 119 -12.65 0.51 -8.89
N GLY A 120 -11.46 1.09 -8.93
CA GLY A 120 -11.03 2.16 -8.03
C GLY A 120 -11.58 3.53 -8.45
N PRO A 121 -11.36 4.57 -7.63
CA PRO A 121 -11.84 5.93 -7.89
C PRO A 121 -11.08 6.65 -9.02
N ALA A 122 -9.95 6.11 -9.49
CA ALA A 122 -9.02 6.75 -10.44
C ALA A 122 -8.43 8.09 -9.93
N GLU A 123 -8.22 8.18 -8.62
CA GLU A 123 -7.70 9.37 -7.91
C GLU A 123 -6.37 9.10 -7.21
N GLY A 124 -5.73 7.98 -7.52
CA GLY A 124 -4.44 7.57 -6.97
C GLY A 124 -4.53 6.69 -5.72
N SER A 125 -3.39 6.14 -5.32
CA SER A 125 -3.31 5.05 -4.35
C SER A 125 -3.97 5.38 -3.00
N THR A 126 -3.81 6.60 -2.47
CA THR A 126 -4.41 7.00 -1.20
C THR A 126 -5.93 6.94 -1.25
N ALA A 127 -6.55 7.51 -2.29
CA ALA A 127 -8.00 7.48 -2.48
C ALA A 127 -8.49 6.05 -2.69
N ASN A 128 -7.76 5.25 -3.46
CA ASN A 128 -8.10 3.87 -3.73
C ASN A 128 -8.09 3.00 -2.45
N PHE A 129 -7.09 3.11 -1.59
CA PHE A 129 -7.05 2.41 -0.29
C PHE A 129 -8.15 2.90 0.67
N LEU A 130 -8.44 4.20 0.69
CA LEU A 130 -9.50 4.74 1.55
C LEU A 130 -10.88 4.29 1.07
N SER A 131 -11.14 4.25 -0.24
CA SER A 131 -12.39 3.75 -0.80
C SER A 131 -12.62 2.27 -0.43
N LEU A 132 -11.60 1.41 -0.56
CA LEU A 132 -11.66 0.02 -0.11
C LEU A 132 -11.92 -0.10 1.40
N SER A 133 -11.25 0.72 2.22
CA SER A 133 -11.44 0.71 3.67
C SER A 133 -12.87 1.08 4.06
N CYS A 134 -13.54 1.92 3.27
CA CYS A 134 -14.90 2.42 3.52
C CYS A 134 -16.01 1.52 2.96
N ARG A 135 -15.72 0.54 2.09
CA ARG A 135 -16.73 -0.34 1.50
C ARG A 135 -17.55 -1.07 2.55
N VAL A 136 -18.88 -1.05 2.41
CA VAL A 136 -19.80 -1.64 3.39
C VAL A 136 -19.97 -3.15 3.24
N ASP A 137 -19.68 -3.69 2.05
CA ASP A 137 -19.86 -5.08 1.68
C ASP A 137 -18.71 -6.01 2.11
N ILE A 138 -17.60 -5.47 2.64
CA ILE A 138 -16.50 -6.26 3.16
C ILE A 138 -16.80 -6.70 4.59
N ASP A 139 -17.05 -7.99 4.80
CA ASP A 139 -17.21 -8.60 6.13
C ASP A 139 -16.01 -9.48 6.48
N ALA A 140 -15.23 -9.03 7.48
CA ALA A 140 -14.06 -9.71 7.99
C ALA A 140 -13.76 -9.24 9.44
N ASP A 141 -12.94 -10.00 10.15
CA ASP A 141 -12.51 -9.65 11.51
C ASP A 141 -11.31 -8.70 11.49
N TYR A 142 -10.42 -8.88 10.51
CA TYR A 142 -9.22 -8.09 10.31
C TYR A 142 -9.09 -7.66 8.86
N PHE A 143 -8.33 -6.58 8.61
CA PHE A 143 -8.13 -5.96 7.31
C PHE A 143 -6.65 -5.71 7.11
N ALA A 144 -6.09 -6.10 5.97
CA ALA A 144 -4.69 -5.93 5.63
C ALA A 144 -4.55 -5.11 4.35
N TYR A 145 -3.76 -4.04 4.37
CA TYR A 145 -3.39 -3.36 3.14
C TYR A 145 -2.33 -4.14 2.36
N ALA A 146 -2.47 -4.15 1.04
CA ALA A 146 -1.53 -4.79 0.13
C ALA A 146 -1.24 -3.89 -1.08
N ASP A 147 0.04 -3.60 -1.31
CA ASP A 147 0.50 -3.04 -2.57
C ASP A 147 0.68 -4.18 -3.59
N GLN A 148 0.62 -3.87 -4.88
CA GLN A 148 0.62 -4.84 -5.98
C GLN A 148 1.99 -5.46 -6.32
N ASP A 149 3.07 -4.89 -5.79
CA ASP A 149 4.46 -5.09 -6.25
C ASP A 149 5.39 -5.65 -5.18
N ASP A 150 4.85 -5.99 -4.00
CA ASP A 150 5.58 -6.57 -2.88
C ASP A 150 5.54 -8.11 -2.88
N VAL A 151 6.22 -8.69 -1.89
CA VAL A 151 6.11 -10.13 -1.56
C VAL A 151 5.95 -10.26 -0.06
N TRP A 152 4.88 -10.92 0.39
CA TRP A 152 4.65 -11.16 1.80
C TRP A 152 5.46 -12.36 2.30
N GLU A 153 6.04 -12.28 3.49
CA GLU A 153 6.55 -13.45 4.20
C GLU A 153 5.38 -14.32 4.64
N SER A 154 5.57 -15.63 4.65
CA SER A 154 4.49 -16.60 4.85
C SER A 154 3.76 -16.47 6.20
N ASP A 155 4.40 -15.90 7.21
CA ASP A 155 3.88 -15.72 8.57
C ASP A 155 3.31 -14.32 8.84
N LYS A 156 3.21 -13.45 7.82
CA LYS A 156 2.77 -12.06 8.00
C LYS A 156 1.38 -11.96 8.64
N LEU A 157 0.40 -12.67 8.09
CA LEU A 157 -0.97 -12.60 8.60
C LEU A 157 -1.09 -13.26 9.97
N GLU A 158 -0.45 -14.40 10.19
CA GLU A 158 -0.44 -15.10 11.49
C GLU A 158 0.09 -14.20 12.59
N ARG A 159 1.29 -13.61 12.42
CA ARG A 159 1.89 -12.68 13.39
C ARG A 159 0.97 -11.49 13.71
N ALA A 160 0.38 -10.90 12.68
CA ALA A 160 -0.51 -9.76 12.86
C ALA A 160 -1.80 -10.15 13.60
N VAL A 161 -2.43 -11.26 13.20
CA VAL A 161 -3.67 -11.77 13.81
C VAL A 161 -3.43 -12.16 15.27
N ASP A 162 -2.32 -12.84 15.59
CA ASP A 162 -1.96 -13.22 16.96
C ASP A 162 -1.88 -12.00 17.87
N TRP A 163 -1.20 -10.93 17.43
CA TRP A 163 -1.16 -9.71 18.23
C TRP A 163 -2.53 -9.04 18.32
N LEU A 164 -3.25 -8.87 17.20
CA LEU A 164 -4.56 -8.22 17.17
C LEU A 164 -5.59 -8.97 18.02
N HIS A 165 -5.52 -10.30 18.05
CA HIS A 165 -6.40 -11.14 18.86
C HIS A 165 -6.20 -10.93 20.39
N SER A 166 -5.02 -10.45 20.80
CA SER A 166 -4.75 -10.10 22.20
C SER A 166 -5.38 -8.77 22.64
N ILE A 167 -5.92 -7.99 21.70
CA ILE A 167 -6.53 -6.68 21.95
C ILE A 167 -8.06 -6.85 22.03
N PRO A 168 -8.75 -6.21 22.99
CA PRO A 168 -10.22 -6.23 23.03
C PRO A 168 -10.84 -5.77 21.71
N PRO A 169 -11.89 -6.44 21.20
CA PRO A 169 -12.41 -6.21 19.85
C PRO A 169 -13.00 -4.82 19.62
N ASP A 170 -13.39 -4.13 20.67
CA ASP A 170 -13.91 -2.75 20.69
C ASP A 170 -12.81 -1.68 20.75
N VAL A 171 -11.55 -2.08 21.01
CA VAL A 171 -10.40 -1.17 21.02
C VAL A 171 -9.78 -1.12 19.61
N PRO A 172 -9.75 0.05 18.95
CA PRO A 172 -9.08 0.18 17.65
C PRO A 172 -7.61 -0.26 17.72
N ALA A 173 -7.22 -1.17 16.84
CA ALA A 173 -5.87 -1.73 16.85
C ALA A 173 -5.27 -1.82 15.45
N LEU A 174 -4.00 -1.44 15.34
CA LEU A 174 -3.21 -1.44 14.10
C LEU A 174 -1.86 -2.11 14.34
N TYR A 175 -1.60 -3.17 13.59
CA TYR A 175 -0.29 -3.80 13.48
C TYR A 175 0.45 -3.24 12.26
N GLY A 176 1.73 -3.00 12.38
CA GLY A 176 2.65 -2.71 11.28
C GLY A 176 3.99 -3.33 11.55
N SER A 177 4.80 -3.50 10.54
CA SER A 177 6.11 -4.13 10.69
C SER A 177 7.23 -3.40 9.96
N ARG A 178 8.45 -3.79 10.27
CA ARG A 178 9.63 -3.51 9.46
C ARG A 178 9.51 -4.19 8.09
N THR A 179 10.24 -3.71 7.08
CA THR A 179 10.31 -4.34 5.76
C THR A 179 11.73 -4.78 5.43
N LEU A 180 11.84 -5.91 4.72
CA LEU A 180 13.02 -6.32 3.99
C LEU A 180 12.99 -5.59 2.63
N LEU A 181 14.04 -4.87 2.28
CA LEU A 181 14.12 -4.19 0.99
C LEU A 181 14.72 -5.13 -0.05
N VAL A 182 14.04 -5.22 -1.20
CA VAL A 182 14.49 -6.05 -2.32
C VAL A 182 14.50 -5.24 -3.62
N ASP A 183 15.34 -5.65 -4.57
CA ASP A 183 15.34 -5.07 -5.91
C ASP A 183 14.19 -5.65 -6.78
N ALA A 184 14.12 -5.23 -8.06
CA ALA A 184 13.12 -5.72 -9.01
C ALA A 184 13.18 -7.24 -9.26
N ARG A 185 14.28 -7.90 -8.90
CA ARG A 185 14.49 -9.35 -9.01
C ARG A 185 14.29 -10.09 -7.69
N ASN A 186 13.68 -9.44 -6.69
CA ASN A 186 13.49 -9.96 -5.33
C ASN A 186 14.82 -10.30 -4.61
N GLN A 187 15.94 -9.64 -4.97
CA GLN A 187 17.21 -9.80 -4.28
C GLN A 187 17.32 -8.82 -3.12
N HIS A 188 17.78 -9.30 -1.96
CA HIS A 188 17.93 -8.50 -0.75
C HIS A 188 18.92 -7.35 -0.95
N ILE A 189 18.51 -6.12 -0.64
CA ILE A 189 19.32 -4.90 -0.70
C ILE A 189 19.41 -4.16 0.64
N GLY A 190 18.64 -4.55 1.66
CA GLY A 190 18.67 -3.93 2.98
C GLY A 190 17.38 -4.09 3.76
N TYR A 191 17.23 -3.26 4.79
CA TYR A 191 16.03 -3.20 5.62
C TYR A 191 15.54 -1.75 5.75
N SER A 192 14.24 -1.56 5.98
CA SER A 192 13.75 -0.27 6.42
C SER A 192 14.33 0.10 7.80
N PRO A 193 14.32 1.39 8.21
CA PRO A 193 14.81 1.77 9.53
C PRO A 193 14.12 0.98 10.64
N LEU A 194 14.91 0.55 11.63
CA LEU A 194 14.35 -0.03 12.86
C LEU A 194 13.86 1.10 13.77
N PHE A 195 12.62 1.00 14.22
CA PHE A 195 12.01 1.92 15.17
C PHE A 195 11.88 1.24 16.52
N GLU A 196 12.43 1.87 17.56
CA GLU A 196 12.51 1.29 18.91
C GLU A 196 11.58 2.00 19.91
N ARG A 197 11.15 3.23 19.59
CA ARG A 197 10.22 3.96 20.45
C ARG A 197 8.80 3.49 20.18
N ALA A 198 8.03 3.32 21.25
CA ALA A 198 6.62 2.95 21.14
C ALA A 198 5.83 3.89 20.22
N PRO A 199 4.95 3.36 19.36
CA PRO A 199 4.01 4.17 18.59
C PRO A 199 3.17 5.06 19.49
N ASP A 200 2.95 6.33 19.09
CA ASP A 200 2.22 7.33 19.88
C ASP A 200 1.62 8.39 18.93
N PHE A 201 0.53 9.02 19.33
CA PHE A 201 -0.10 10.09 18.53
C PHE A 201 0.85 11.28 18.30
N ARG A 202 1.72 11.58 19.28
CA ARG A 202 2.73 12.64 19.16
C ARG A 202 3.77 12.31 18.09
N ASN A 203 4.08 11.02 17.87
CA ASN A 203 4.89 10.57 16.75
C ASN A 203 4.09 10.64 15.44
N ALA A 204 2.84 10.19 15.44
CA ALA A 204 1.97 10.15 14.28
C ALA A 204 1.78 11.54 13.63
N LEU A 205 1.77 12.62 14.40
CA LEU A 205 1.67 14.00 13.89
C LEU A 205 2.80 14.40 12.94
N VAL A 206 3.96 13.73 13.00
CA VAL A 206 5.17 14.13 12.24
C VAL A 206 5.86 12.98 11.51
N GLN A 207 5.34 11.75 11.60
CA GLN A 207 5.94 10.56 10.97
C GLN A 207 4.95 9.40 10.90
N SER A 208 4.87 8.68 9.76
CA SER A 208 4.27 7.33 9.74
C SER A 208 5.20 6.33 10.41
N ILE A 209 4.63 5.34 11.11
CA ILE A 209 5.40 4.30 11.83
C ILE A 209 5.82 3.15 10.90
N ALA A 210 5.02 2.86 9.89
CA ALA A 210 5.21 1.74 8.97
C ALA A 210 4.60 2.06 7.61
N GLY A 211 4.95 1.33 6.57
CA GLY A 211 4.29 1.41 5.27
C GLY A 211 2.95 0.67 5.29
N GLY A 212 1.99 1.13 4.47
CA GLY A 212 0.67 0.53 4.35
C GLY A 212 0.72 -0.96 4.05
N ASN A 213 1.62 -1.36 3.17
CA ASN A 213 1.86 -2.76 2.78
C ASN A 213 2.16 -3.72 3.95
N THR A 214 2.56 -3.20 5.12
CA THR A 214 2.77 -4.00 6.33
C THR A 214 1.57 -4.01 7.25
N MET A 215 0.62 -3.07 7.08
CA MET A 215 -0.45 -2.81 8.04
C MET A 215 -1.55 -3.86 8.01
N VAL A 216 -1.91 -4.32 9.21
CA VAL A 216 -3.12 -5.12 9.46
C VAL A 216 -3.86 -4.48 10.65
N PHE A 217 -5.17 -4.39 10.56
CA PHE A 217 -5.96 -3.71 11.61
C PHE A 217 -7.30 -4.43 11.86
N ASN A 218 -7.86 -4.22 13.05
CA ASN A 218 -9.11 -4.84 13.45
C ASN A 218 -10.35 -4.05 12.95
N ARG A 219 -11.53 -4.61 13.17
CA ARG A 219 -12.81 -4.02 12.80
C ARG A 219 -13.00 -2.64 13.45
N ALA A 220 -12.66 -2.48 14.72
CA ALA A 220 -12.81 -1.19 15.41
C ALA A 220 -11.93 -0.09 14.78
N ALA A 221 -10.71 -0.39 14.35
CA ALA A 221 -9.87 0.56 13.61
C ALA A 221 -10.44 0.87 12.22
N ARG A 222 -10.98 -0.14 11.51
CA ARG A 222 -11.68 0.09 10.24
C ARG A 222 -12.91 0.97 10.40
N ASP A 223 -13.69 0.78 11.47
CA ASP A 223 -14.88 1.59 11.72
C ASP A 223 -14.53 3.07 11.94
N LEU A 224 -13.36 3.37 12.53
CA LEU A 224 -12.84 4.73 12.58
C LEU A 224 -12.57 5.29 11.18
N LEU A 225 -11.93 4.51 10.29
CA LEU A 225 -11.67 4.91 8.91
C LEU A 225 -12.97 5.18 8.14
N ARG A 226 -13.97 4.32 8.31
CA ARG A 226 -15.31 4.49 7.72
C ARG A 226 -16.03 5.73 8.24
N GLN A 227 -15.95 6.01 9.53
CA GLN A 227 -16.55 7.22 10.13
C GLN A 227 -15.85 8.49 9.64
N ALA A 228 -14.54 8.44 9.43
CA ALA A 228 -13.79 9.54 8.84
C ALA A 228 -14.14 9.77 7.37
N GLY A 229 -14.57 8.72 6.66
CA GLY A 229 -14.94 8.75 5.24
C GLY A 229 -13.77 8.58 4.28
N GLU A 230 -14.09 8.32 3.02
CA GLU A 230 -13.10 8.10 1.96
C GLU A 230 -12.50 9.38 1.37
N ASN A 231 -13.22 10.51 1.48
CA ASN A 231 -12.83 11.79 0.90
C ASN A 231 -11.92 12.63 1.83
N VAL A 232 -11.03 11.97 2.56
CA VAL A 232 -10.11 12.66 3.47
C VAL A 232 -8.87 13.10 2.71
N SER A 233 -8.53 14.40 2.81
CA SER A 233 -7.32 14.96 2.21
C SER A 233 -6.05 14.58 3.01
N ALA A 234 -5.84 13.29 3.26
CA ALA A 234 -4.65 12.78 3.93
C ALA A 234 -3.49 12.64 2.93
N VAL A 235 -2.26 12.73 3.43
CA VAL A 235 -1.06 12.61 2.60
C VAL A 235 -0.92 11.19 2.04
N THR A 236 -1.09 10.18 2.90
CA THR A 236 -1.11 8.76 2.54
C THR A 236 -2.08 8.02 3.45
N HIS A 237 -2.68 6.94 2.95
CA HIS A 237 -3.65 6.13 3.69
C HIS A 237 -3.07 5.48 4.96
N ASP A 238 -1.82 5.05 4.90
CA ASP A 238 -1.10 4.42 6.01
C ASP A 238 -0.79 5.40 7.14
N TRP A 239 -0.29 6.60 6.78
CA TRP A 239 -0.06 7.65 7.77
C TRP A 239 -1.37 8.12 8.39
N TRP A 240 -2.43 8.21 7.58
CA TRP A 240 -3.78 8.52 8.06
C TRP A 240 -4.29 7.48 9.06
N ALA A 241 -4.21 6.19 8.71
CA ALA A 241 -4.63 5.11 9.61
C ALA A 241 -3.88 5.16 10.95
N TYR A 242 -2.57 5.39 10.92
CA TYR A 242 -1.76 5.53 12.13
C TYR A 242 -2.18 6.73 13.00
N MET A 243 -2.39 7.90 12.38
CA MET A 243 -2.86 9.10 13.09
C MET A 243 -4.25 8.90 13.70
N LEU A 244 -5.17 8.34 12.93
CA LEU A 244 -6.55 8.16 13.37
C LEU A 244 -6.64 7.16 14.52
N VAL A 245 -6.03 5.99 14.38
CA VAL A 245 -6.04 4.96 15.42
C VAL A 245 -5.41 5.49 16.71
N THR A 246 -4.23 6.10 16.64
CA THR A 246 -3.58 6.66 17.84
C THR A 246 -4.33 7.86 18.40
N GLY A 247 -4.85 8.74 17.56
CA GLY A 247 -5.64 9.92 17.94
C GLY A 247 -6.91 9.57 18.69
N CYS A 248 -7.58 8.48 18.31
CA CYS A 248 -8.78 7.95 18.95
C CYS A 248 -8.48 7.03 20.16
N GLY A 249 -7.23 6.94 20.62
CA GLY A 249 -6.87 6.15 21.80
C GLY A 249 -6.67 4.66 21.53
N GLY A 250 -6.60 4.26 20.28
CA GLY A 250 -6.35 2.88 19.87
C GLY A 250 -4.91 2.42 20.17
N LYS A 251 -4.66 1.14 19.93
CA LYS A 251 -3.37 0.49 20.13
C LYS A 251 -2.65 0.30 18.81
N VAL A 252 -1.36 0.59 18.78
CA VAL A 252 -0.51 0.36 17.60
C VAL A 252 0.71 -0.45 17.99
N HIS A 253 0.99 -1.48 17.22
CA HIS A 253 2.19 -2.30 17.35
C HIS A 253 3.10 -2.13 16.14
N TYR A 254 4.39 -1.95 16.39
CA TYR A 254 5.42 -2.01 15.37
C TYR A 254 6.29 -3.24 15.63
N ASP A 255 6.19 -4.24 14.74
CA ASP A 255 7.00 -5.46 14.81
C ASP A 255 8.38 -5.20 14.16
N PRO A 256 9.50 -5.40 14.88
CA PRO A 256 10.83 -5.27 14.31
C PRO A 256 11.16 -6.37 13.29
N TYR A 257 10.40 -7.47 13.26
CA TYR A 257 10.54 -8.53 12.26
C TYR A 257 9.97 -8.09 10.91
N PRO A 258 10.72 -8.22 9.81
CA PRO A 258 10.23 -7.83 8.49
C PRO A 258 9.26 -8.88 7.94
N THR A 259 7.99 -8.52 7.82
CA THR A 259 6.95 -9.40 7.30
C THR A 259 6.66 -9.21 5.81
N VAL A 260 7.30 -8.22 5.18
CA VAL A 260 7.11 -7.86 3.76
C VAL A 260 8.47 -7.60 3.12
N ARG A 261 8.67 -8.18 1.94
CA ARG A 261 9.73 -7.81 1.01
C ARG A 261 9.24 -6.63 0.19
N TYR A 262 9.68 -5.43 0.58
CA TYR A 262 9.32 -4.20 -0.08
C TYR A 262 10.20 -3.98 -1.31
N ARG A 263 9.59 -4.08 -2.49
CA ARG A 263 10.30 -4.00 -3.76
C ARG A 263 10.67 -2.56 -4.12
N GLN A 264 11.92 -2.37 -4.53
CA GLN A 264 12.43 -1.09 -5.00
C GLN A 264 12.62 -1.12 -6.50
N HIS A 265 11.82 -0.33 -7.23
CA HIS A 265 11.90 -0.15 -8.68
C HIS A 265 11.55 1.29 -9.07
N GLY A 266 11.71 1.65 -10.36
CA GLY A 266 11.54 3.04 -10.80
C GLY A 266 10.12 3.62 -10.68
N GLY A 267 9.11 2.78 -10.43
CA GLY A 267 7.70 3.18 -10.26
C GLY A 267 7.26 3.44 -8.82
N ASN A 268 8.12 3.22 -7.81
CA ASN A 268 7.73 3.44 -6.41
C ASN A 268 7.44 4.90 -6.12
N GLN A 269 6.29 5.20 -5.51
CA GLN A 269 5.95 6.55 -5.05
C GLN A 269 6.90 7.06 -3.95
N PHE A 270 7.38 6.17 -3.10
CA PHE A 270 8.33 6.44 -2.03
C PHE A 270 9.49 5.44 -2.12
N GLY A 271 10.66 5.91 -2.56
CA GLY A 271 11.87 5.09 -2.64
C GLY A 271 12.52 4.81 -1.28
N SER A 272 13.44 3.83 -1.22
CA SER A 272 14.18 3.47 0.00
C SER A 272 15.04 4.61 0.53
N ASN A 273 15.04 4.78 1.85
CA ASN A 273 15.64 5.91 2.56
C ASN A 273 17.12 5.72 2.96
N ILE A 274 17.87 4.84 2.30
CA ILE A 274 19.18 4.36 2.81
C ILE A 274 20.38 5.17 2.28
N SER A 275 20.28 5.86 1.14
CA SER A 275 21.45 6.55 0.54
C SER A 275 21.66 7.96 1.06
N LEU A 276 22.94 8.43 1.05
CA LEU A 276 23.31 9.83 1.30
C LEU A 276 22.55 10.78 0.36
N ARG A 277 22.34 10.38 -0.89
CA ARG A 277 21.56 11.14 -1.88
C ARG A 277 20.11 11.31 -1.42
N ALA A 278 19.48 10.27 -0.90
CA ALA A 278 18.13 10.35 -0.34
C ALA A 278 18.05 11.28 0.90
N HIS A 279 19.12 11.40 1.68
CA HIS A 279 19.20 12.37 2.78
C HIS A 279 19.28 13.81 2.28
N LEU A 280 20.08 14.06 1.24
CA LEU A 280 20.19 15.37 0.60
C LEU A 280 18.89 15.79 -0.09
N GLU A 281 18.24 14.88 -0.80
CA GLU A 281 16.94 15.12 -1.42
C GLU A 281 15.87 15.46 -0.39
N ARG A 282 15.85 14.77 0.76
CA ARG A 282 14.94 15.10 1.87
C ARG A 282 15.20 16.45 2.49
N ALA A 283 16.48 16.81 2.69
CA ALA A 283 16.86 18.14 3.16
C ALA A 283 16.39 19.22 2.17
N HIS A 284 16.54 18.98 0.87
CA HIS A 284 16.05 19.86 -0.18
C HIS A 284 14.51 19.99 -0.18
N LEU A 285 13.79 18.86 -0.04
CA LEU A 285 12.33 18.87 0.05
C LEU A 285 11.82 19.56 1.33
N LEU A 286 12.56 19.45 2.44
CA LEU A 286 12.30 20.20 3.67
C LEU A 286 12.42 21.70 3.42
N LEU A 287 13.50 22.13 2.80
CA LEU A 287 13.75 23.56 2.45
C LEU A 287 12.66 24.10 1.52
N ARG A 288 12.16 23.29 0.58
CA ARG A 288 11.05 23.66 -0.31
C ARG A 288 9.68 23.67 0.39
N GLY A 289 9.58 23.29 1.67
CA GLY A 289 8.34 23.32 2.45
C GLY A 289 7.37 22.16 2.18
N ARG A 290 7.78 21.10 1.44
CA ARG A 290 6.93 19.93 1.17
C ARG A 290 6.49 19.26 2.47
N PHE A 291 7.37 19.14 3.45
CA PHE A 291 7.05 18.57 4.76
C PHE A 291 5.97 19.39 5.50
N ARG A 292 6.08 20.73 5.46
CA ARG A 292 5.06 21.62 6.01
C ARG A 292 3.70 21.39 5.36
N GLY A 293 3.64 21.30 4.03
CA GLY A 293 2.39 21.02 3.31
C GLY A 293 1.76 19.69 3.71
N TRP A 294 2.57 18.64 3.91
CA TRP A 294 2.09 17.36 4.42
C TRP A 294 1.51 17.46 5.83
N VAL A 295 2.22 18.15 6.73
CA VAL A 295 1.74 18.36 8.10
C VAL A 295 0.46 19.20 8.09
N ASP A 296 0.36 20.22 7.24
CA ASP A 296 -0.85 21.05 7.11
C ASP A 296 -2.05 20.23 6.61
N ALA A 297 -1.87 19.38 5.59
CA ALA A 297 -2.92 18.49 5.08
C ALA A 297 -3.39 17.51 6.18
N ASN A 298 -2.46 16.85 6.86
CA ASN A 298 -2.78 15.92 7.93
C ASN A 298 -3.47 16.59 9.13
N ILE A 299 -3.08 17.80 9.50
CA ILE A 299 -3.77 18.59 10.55
C ILE A 299 -5.20 18.91 10.12
N SER A 300 -5.40 19.34 8.87
CA SER A 300 -6.73 19.64 8.33
C SER A 300 -7.63 18.38 8.37
N ALA A 301 -7.10 17.24 7.96
CA ALA A 301 -7.81 15.95 8.04
C ALA A 301 -8.20 15.61 9.49
N LEU A 302 -7.25 15.72 10.45
CA LEU A 302 -7.52 15.47 11.87
C LEU A 302 -8.54 16.44 12.48
N GLN A 303 -8.56 17.69 12.05
CA GLN A 303 -9.56 18.67 12.51
C GLN A 303 -10.98 18.27 12.09
N GLY A 304 -11.16 17.68 10.91
CA GLY A 304 -12.44 17.15 10.44
C GLY A 304 -13.01 16.04 11.33
N VAL A 305 -12.14 15.24 11.92
CA VAL A 305 -12.51 14.10 12.80
C VAL A 305 -12.19 14.33 14.27
N ARG A 306 -11.95 15.60 14.65
CA ARG A 306 -11.55 15.95 16.04
C ARG A 306 -12.49 15.38 17.12
N HIS A 307 -13.79 15.32 16.84
CA HIS A 307 -14.81 14.80 17.74
C HIS A 307 -14.63 13.31 18.09
N MET A 308 -13.92 12.54 17.26
CA MET A 308 -13.61 11.14 17.49
C MET A 308 -12.36 10.93 18.38
N MET A 309 -11.51 11.95 18.50
CA MET A 309 -10.24 11.87 19.21
C MET A 309 -10.44 11.92 20.74
N THR A 310 -9.49 11.31 21.47
CA THR A 310 -9.50 11.45 22.94
C THR A 310 -9.24 12.91 23.37
N PRO A 311 -9.77 13.34 24.52
CA PRO A 311 -9.53 14.71 25.03
C PRO A 311 -8.05 15.05 25.22
N GLU A 312 -7.21 14.06 25.54
CA GLU A 312 -5.75 14.24 25.64
C GLU A 312 -5.15 14.54 24.26
N ASN A 313 -5.49 13.74 23.24
CA ASN A 313 -4.93 13.88 21.91
C ASN A 313 -5.46 15.14 21.18
N GLN A 314 -6.70 15.57 21.51
CA GLN A 314 -7.18 16.88 21.05
C GLN A 314 -6.30 18.03 21.60
N ARG A 315 -5.93 17.97 22.88
CA ARG A 315 -5.02 18.97 23.48
C ARG A 315 -3.63 18.94 22.86
N VAL A 316 -3.08 17.74 22.60
CA VAL A 316 -1.80 17.59 21.92
C VAL A 316 -1.83 18.21 20.52
N LEU A 317 -2.91 17.97 19.75
CA LEU A 317 -3.11 18.56 18.42
C LEU A 317 -3.18 20.09 18.50
N ASP A 318 -3.96 20.64 19.45
CA ASP A 318 -4.10 22.09 19.64
C ASP A 318 -2.77 22.75 20.01
N GLU A 319 -2.02 22.14 20.93
CA GLU A 319 -0.71 22.63 21.33
C GLU A 319 0.30 22.62 20.17
N PHE A 320 0.27 21.54 19.36
CA PHE A 320 1.12 21.42 18.18
C PHE A 320 0.77 22.48 17.13
N VAL A 321 -0.52 22.66 16.81
CA VAL A 321 -1.00 23.66 15.87
C VAL A 321 -0.65 25.07 16.36
N ALA A 322 -0.94 25.40 17.61
CA ALA A 322 -0.62 26.70 18.19
C ALA A 322 0.88 26.98 18.22
N ALA A 323 1.71 25.98 18.53
CA ALA A 323 3.17 26.11 18.54
C ALA A 323 3.72 26.51 17.17
N ARG A 324 3.20 25.90 16.11
CA ARG A 324 3.66 26.16 14.71
C ARG A 324 3.42 27.62 14.27
N GLN A 325 2.40 28.27 14.81
CA GLN A 325 1.99 29.64 14.45
C GLN A 325 2.75 30.73 15.24
N ARG A 326 3.47 30.36 16.30
CA ARG A 326 4.14 31.32 17.17
C ARG A 326 5.50 31.77 16.63
N TRP A 327 6.03 32.89 17.18
CA TRP A 327 7.42 33.32 16.95
C TRP A 327 8.42 32.28 17.49
N LEU A 328 9.65 32.31 17.02
CA LEU A 328 10.63 31.21 17.15
C LEU A 328 10.80 30.67 18.59
N GLY A 329 11.01 31.49 19.60
CA GLY A 329 11.19 31.03 20.98
C GLY A 329 9.97 30.33 21.56
N ALA A 330 8.78 30.90 21.33
CA ALA A 330 7.53 30.31 21.75
C ALA A 330 7.15 29.04 20.93
N ARG A 331 7.56 29.00 19.67
CA ARG A 331 7.42 27.82 18.80
C ARG A 331 8.21 26.65 19.37
N LEU A 332 9.50 26.81 19.63
CA LEU A 332 10.36 25.75 20.17
C LEU A 332 9.85 25.26 21.55
N THR A 333 9.45 26.19 22.42
CA THR A 333 8.88 25.86 23.72
C THR A 333 7.56 25.11 23.57
N GLY A 334 6.67 25.55 22.67
CA GLY A 334 5.39 24.89 22.40
C GLY A 334 5.57 23.48 21.82
N LEU A 335 6.49 23.29 20.87
CA LEU A 335 6.82 21.97 20.31
C LEU A 335 7.36 21.02 21.37
N ARG A 336 8.20 21.52 22.30
CA ARG A 336 8.66 20.71 23.43
C ARG A 336 7.51 20.30 24.36
N ARG A 337 6.55 21.21 24.62
CA ARG A 337 5.37 20.93 25.45
C ARG A 337 4.42 19.93 24.79
N SER A 338 4.17 20.05 23.47
CA SER A 338 3.33 19.09 22.74
C SER A 338 3.93 17.67 22.75
N GLY A 339 5.23 17.54 23.06
CA GLY A 339 5.92 16.26 23.19
C GLY A 339 6.11 15.52 21.86
N ILE A 340 5.93 16.19 20.70
CA ILE A 340 6.11 15.55 19.39
C ILE A 340 7.53 15.01 19.23
N PHE A 341 7.64 13.89 18.57
CA PHE A 341 8.93 13.26 18.31
C PHE A 341 8.93 12.43 17.02
N ARG A 342 10.13 12.23 16.49
CA ARG A 342 10.38 11.21 15.46
C ARG A 342 11.15 10.04 16.07
N GLN A 343 11.06 8.89 15.41
CA GLN A 343 11.65 7.64 15.88
C GLN A 343 13.18 7.72 16.00
N THR A 344 13.85 8.50 15.15
CA THR A 344 15.31 8.65 15.15
C THR A 344 15.76 9.99 15.70
N GLN A 345 16.98 10.05 16.28
CA GLN A 345 17.57 11.31 16.76
C GLN A 345 17.77 12.31 15.62
N LEU A 346 18.25 11.86 14.46
CA LEU A 346 18.38 12.69 13.27
C LEU A 346 17.03 13.25 12.81
N GLY A 347 15.97 12.44 12.89
CA GLY A 347 14.60 12.89 12.62
C GLY A 347 14.13 13.99 13.58
N ASN A 348 14.48 13.90 14.87
CA ASN A 348 14.17 14.92 15.87
C ASN A 348 14.95 16.22 15.61
N LEU A 349 16.23 16.13 15.25
CA LEU A 349 17.00 17.29 14.80
C LEU A 349 16.37 17.94 13.57
N GLY A 350 15.84 17.13 12.64
CA GLY A 350 15.10 17.60 11.46
C GLY A 350 13.85 18.40 11.83
N ILE A 351 13.07 17.99 12.87
CA ILE A 351 11.94 18.78 13.38
C ILE A 351 12.41 20.13 13.92
N VAL A 352 13.48 20.14 14.71
CA VAL A 352 14.04 21.40 15.26
C VAL A 352 14.50 22.30 14.12
N ALA A 353 15.23 21.78 13.14
CA ALA A 353 15.65 22.54 11.97
C ALA A 353 14.46 23.10 11.18
N ALA A 354 13.43 22.29 10.93
CA ALA A 354 12.20 22.73 10.28
C ALA A 354 11.49 23.86 11.06
N ALA A 355 11.46 23.75 12.39
CA ALA A 355 10.89 24.76 13.26
C ALA A 355 11.71 26.08 13.22
N LEU A 356 13.04 26.01 13.19
CA LEU A 356 13.94 27.18 13.11
C LEU A 356 13.69 27.99 11.82
N ILE A 357 13.51 27.31 10.69
CA ILE A 357 13.33 27.96 9.38
C ILE A 357 11.84 28.15 8.99
N ASN A 358 10.90 27.92 9.94
CA ASN A 358 9.45 28.04 9.73
C ASN A 358 8.92 27.12 8.60
N ARG A 359 9.41 25.89 8.55
CA ARG A 359 9.02 24.85 7.56
C ARG A 359 8.42 23.59 8.20
N LEU A 360 7.97 23.70 9.44
CA LEU A 360 7.24 22.65 10.15
C LEU A 360 5.73 22.82 9.97
#